data_84780d1b7b10a6bfd977e589af89c7fc
#
_entry.id   84780d1b7b10a6bfd977e589af89c7fc
#
_cell.length_a   1.000
_cell.length_b   1.000
_cell.length_c   1.000
_cell.angle_alpha   90.00
_cell.angle_beta   90.00
_cell.angle_gamma   90.00
#
_symmetry.space_group_name_H-M   'P 1'
#
loop_
_entity.id
_entity.type
_entity.pdbx_description
1 polymer ?
#
loop_
_entity_poly.entity_id
_entity_poly.type
_entity_poly.pdbx_seq_one_letter_code
_entity_poly.pdbx_strand_id
1 'polypeptide(L)'
;MDQVLYGIDYIEYYFYWIYYKFIGYPLIIRICSIAVMFCIIAYLFLLFHIIYGIFKRRKEKRRYNKAFDKYYEEMKSISLDSNTLSEEEIADRLQYDTKKRPKPNELRIITQLLTEIKSVHEDEINELNYQTIQTVFQITRFLERELQFGSKRSKIQALKLIQSINGYASEAVLVRFLYHRELELRNSARYTYMWLSQGDPFRFFD
;
A
#
# COMPACT_ATOMS: atom_id res chain seq x y z
N MET A 1 19.98 -24.21 -34.54
CA MET A 1 18.61 -24.75 -34.34
C MET A 1 18.64 -26.20 -33.89
N ASP A 2 19.61 -26.99 -34.38
CA ASP A 2 19.73 -28.42 -34.08
C ASP A 2 20.13 -28.76 -32.62
N GLN A 3 20.94 -27.94 -31.97
CA GLN A 3 21.34 -28.19 -30.56
C GLN A 3 20.18 -28.09 -29.56
N VAL A 4 19.13 -27.30 -29.83
CA VAL A 4 17.95 -27.19 -28.99
C VAL A 4 17.05 -28.41 -29.14
N LEU A 5 16.96 -28.98 -30.36
CA LEU A 5 16.21 -30.22 -30.60
C LEU A 5 16.82 -31.40 -29.83
N TYR A 6 18.15 -31.57 -29.86
CA TYR A 6 18.84 -32.64 -29.11
C TYR A 6 18.60 -32.52 -27.60
N GLY A 7 18.49 -31.31 -27.07
CA GLY A 7 18.17 -31.07 -25.64
C GLY A 7 16.76 -31.53 -25.27
N ILE A 8 15.78 -31.34 -26.14
CA ILE A 8 14.39 -31.74 -25.90
C ILE A 8 14.24 -33.24 -25.93
N ASP A 9 14.83 -33.91 -26.94
CA ASP A 9 14.81 -35.38 -27.07
C ASP A 9 15.48 -36.06 -25.86
N TYR A 10 16.56 -35.46 -25.33
CA TYR A 10 17.26 -35.94 -24.14
C TYR A 10 16.42 -35.85 -22.87
N ILE A 11 15.66 -34.72 -22.71
CA ILE A 11 14.74 -34.52 -21.59
C ILE A 11 13.59 -35.54 -21.68
N GLU A 12 13.02 -35.73 -22.85
CA GLU A 12 11.93 -36.68 -23.10
C GLU A 12 12.37 -38.13 -22.79
N TYR A 13 13.57 -38.56 -23.23
CA TYR A 13 14.15 -39.83 -22.88
C TYR A 13 14.27 -40.03 -21.36
N TYR A 14 14.77 -39.05 -20.62
CA TYR A 14 14.86 -39.11 -19.15
C TYR A 14 13.49 -39.23 -18.47
N PHE A 15 12.48 -38.52 -18.97
CA PHE A 15 11.12 -38.64 -18.45
C PHE A 15 10.57 -40.05 -18.66
N TYR A 16 10.71 -40.63 -19.83
CA TYR A 16 10.31 -42.02 -20.10
C TYR A 16 11.08 -43.01 -19.24
N TRP A 17 12.38 -42.83 -19.08
CA TRP A 17 13.19 -43.69 -18.23
C TRP A 17 12.78 -43.68 -16.77
N ILE A 18 12.53 -42.47 -16.19
CA ILE A 18 12.03 -42.29 -14.84
C ILE A 18 10.65 -42.93 -14.70
N TYR A 19 9.74 -42.72 -15.66
CA TYR A 19 8.40 -43.26 -15.66
C TYR A 19 8.39 -44.81 -15.64
N TYR A 20 9.18 -45.46 -16.50
CA TYR A 20 9.30 -46.92 -16.52
C TYR A 20 9.91 -47.47 -15.24
N LYS A 21 10.93 -46.84 -14.70
CA LYS A 21 11.48 -47.20 -13.39
C LYS A 21 10.46 -47.07 -12.27
N PHE A 22 9.67 -45.97 -12.28
CA PHE A 22 8.63 -45.69 -11.29
C PHE A 22 7.53 -46.76 -11.31
N ILE A 23 7.08 -47.20 -12.48
CA ILE A 23 6.07 -48.26 -12.62
C ILE A 23 6.57 -49.61 -12.10
N GLY A 24 7.85 -49.88 -12.19
CA GLY A 24 8.47 -51.12 -11.68
C GLY A 24 8.51 -51.22 -10.14
N TYR A 25 8.29 -50.12 -9.40
CA TYR A 25 8.36 -50.17 -7.94
C TYR A 25 7.04 -50.68 -7.32
N PRO A 26 7.11 -51.31 -6.10
CA PRO A 26 5.93 -51.68 -5.32
C PRO A 26 5.02 -50.46 -5.06
N LEU A 27 3.72 -50.71 -4.92
CA LEU A 27 2.67 -49.66 -4.77
C LEU A 27 3.02 -48.70 -3.63
N ILE A 28 3.49 -49.19 -2.49
CA ILE A 28 3.86 -48.40 -1.31
C ILE A 28 4.96 -47.40 -1.64
N ILE A 29 5.99 -47.82 -2.36
CA ILE A 29 7.11 -46.94 -2.74
C ILE A 29 6.64 -45.85 -3.71
N ARG A 30 5.72 -46.15 -4.62
CA ARG A 30 5.13 -45.15 -5.51
C ARG A 30 4.37 -44.08 -4.74
N ILE A 31 3.51 -44.47 -3.76
CA ILE A 31 2.76 -43.54 -2.92
C ILE A 31 3.70 -42.67 -2.11
N CYS A 32 4.72 -43.26 -1.46
CA CYS A 32 5.72 -42.49 -0.72
C CYS A 32 6.48 -41.49 -1.59
N SER A 33 6.89 -41.90 -2.81
CA SER A 33 7.61 -41.03 -3.75
C SER A 33 6.76 -39.86 -4.21
N ILE A 34 5.45 -40.07 -4.47
CA ILE A 34 4.51 -39.02 -4.82
C ILE A 34 4.35 -38.05 -3.64
N ALA A 35 4.18 -38.56 -2.42
CA ALA A 35 4.05 -37.72 -1.22
C ALA A 35 5.29 -36.85 -1.00
N VAL A 36 6.50 -37.41 -1.15
CA VAL A 36 7.76 -36.66 -1.04
C VAL A 36 7.83 -35.57 -2.13
N MET A 37 7.43 -35.89 -3.35
CA MET A 37 7.42 -34.91 -4.45
C MET A 37 6.49 -33.74 -4.14
N PHE A 38 5.29 -34.00 -3.62
CA PHE A 38 4.36 -32.94 -3.17
C PHE A 38 4.96 -32.08 -2.05
N CYS A 39 5.65 -32.70 -1.08
CA CYS A 39 6.31 -31.95 -0.01
C CYS A 39 7.42 -31.05 -0.57
N ILE A 40 8.22 -31.52 -1.52
CA ILE A 40 9.26 -30.71 -2.17
C ILE A 40 8.64 -29.52 -2.92
N ILE A 41 7.59 -29.75 -3.70
CA ILE A 41 6.89 -28.68 -4.43
C ILE A 41 6.31 -27.64 -3.45
N ALA A 42 5.65 -28.08 -2.39
CA ALA A 42 5.11 -27.19 -1.37
C ALA A 42 6.23 -26.36 -0.69
N TYR A 43 7.36 -27.00 -0.38
CA TYR A 43 8.52 -26.32 0.19
C TYR A 43 9.10 -25.25 -0.76
N LEU A 44 9.28 -25.59 -2.04
CA LEU A 44 9.74 -24.64 -3.05
C LEU A 44 8.77 -23.47 -3.21
N PHE A 45 7.47 -23.73 -3.19
CA PHE A 45 6.45 -22.67 -3.23
C PHE A 45 6.53 -21.72 -2.02
N LEU A 46 6.71 -22.26 -0.81
CA LEU A 46 6.91 -21.47 0.41
C LEU A 46 8.18 -20.62 0.33
N LEU A 47 9.30 -21.21 -0.11
CA LEU A 47 10.55 -20.47 -0.32
C LEU A 47 10.36 -19.32 -1.32
N PHE A 48 9.73 -19.60 -2.46
CA PHE A 48 9.45 -18.57 -3.45
C PHE A 48 8.58 -17.44 -2.86
N HIS A 49 7.57 -17.79 -2.09
CA HIS A 49 6.70 -16.80 -1.43
C HIS A 49 7.46 -15.92 -0.43
N ILE A 50 8.35 -16.51 0.37
CA ILE A 50 9.20 -15.78 1.32
C ILE A 50 10.15 -14.83 0.56
N ILE A 51 10.85 -15.34 -0.46
CA ILE A 51 11.79 -14.57 -1.27
C ILE A 51 11.07 -13.40 -1.94
N TYR A 52 9.90 -13.65 -2.56
CA TYR A 52 9.08 -12.62 -3.15
C TYR A 52 8.65 -11.54 -2.12
N GLY A 53 8.25 -11.96 -0.91
CA GLY A 53 7.93 -11.06 0.19
C GLY A 53 9.11 -10.15 0.59
N ILE A 54 10.32 -10.70 0.67
CA ILE A 54 11.54 -9.94 0.97
C ILE A 54 11.84 -8.92 -0.14
N PHE A 55 11.77 -9.33 -1.41
CA PHE A 55 12.00 -8.42 -2.53
C PHE A 55 10.96 -7.29 -2.57
N LYS A 56 9.69 -7.60 -2.32
CA LYS A 56 8.61 -6.60 -2.25
C LYS A 56 8.88 -5.58 -1.15
N ARG A 57 9.20 -6.03 0.07
CA ARG A 57 9.53 -5.15 1.20
C ARG A 57 10.75 -4.28 0.93
N ARG A 58 11.81 -4.85 0.34
CA ARG A 58 13.01 -4.08 -0.07
C ARG A 58 12.68 -3.00 -1.09
N LYS A 59 11.82 -3.31 -2.07
CA LYS A 59 11.36 -2.34 -3.09
C LYS A 59 10.53 -1.22 -2.47
N GLU A 60 9.62 -1.56 -1.55
CA GLU A 60 8.81 -0.58 -0.81
C GLU A 60 9.70 0.33 0.05
N LYS A 61 10.65 -0.24 0.81
CA LYS A 61 11.61 0.53 1.61
C LYS A 61 12.47 1.46 0.76
N ARG A 62 12.97 1.00 -0.39
CA ARG A 62 13.73 1.87 -1.31
C ARG A 62 12.89 3.03 -1.85
N ARG A 63 11.60 2.80 -2.14
CA ARG A 63 10.68 3.86 -2.58
C ARG A 63 10.41 4.85 -1.47
N TYR A 64 10.20 4.36 -0.25
CA TYR A 64 10.01 5.20 0.94
C TYR A 64 11.25 6.07 1.17
N ASN A 65 12.45 5.50 1.26
CA ASN A 65 13.67 6.26 1.47
C ASN A 65 13.87 7.32 0.38
N LYS A 66 13.65 6.97 -0.89
CA LYS A 66 13.77 7.93 -2.00
C LYS A 66 12.78 9.10 -1.89
N ALA A 67 11.56 8.87 -1.44
CA ALA A 67 10.58 9.92 -1.23
C ALA A 67 10.89 10.72 0.04
N PHE A 68 11.37 10.06 1.09
CA PHE A 68 11.84 10.68 2.31
C PHE A 68 12.99 11.66 2.02
N ASP A 69 14.06 11.19 1.39
CA ASP A 69 15.24 12.03 1.05
C ASP A 69 14.85 13.21 0.14
N LYS A 70 13.80 13.07 -0.68
CA LYS A 70 13.37 14.12 -1.60
C LYS A 70 12.45 15.16 -0.97
N TYR A 71 11.53 14.73 -0.09
CA TYR A 71 10.41 15.59 0.30
C TYR A 71 10.39 15.90 1.80
N TYR A 72 10.96 15.07 2.67
CA TYR A 72 10.73 15.16 4.12
C TYR A 72 11.22 16.49 4.71
N GLU A 73 12.46 16.86 4.45
CA GLU A 73 13.05 18.08 5.02
C GLU A 73 12.35 19.34 4.52
N GLU A 74 12.02 19.40 3.23
CA GLU A 74 11.32 20.55 2.66
C GLU A 74 9.87 20.62 3.18
N MET A 75 9.15 19.50 3.22
CA MET A 75 7.79 19.45 3.78
C MET A 75 7.77 19.87 5.26
N LYS A 76 8.78 19.43 6.04
CA LYS A 76 8.94 19.81 7.44
C LYS A 76 9.20 21.32 7.54
N SER A 77 10.17 21.84 6.79
CA SER A 77 10.52 23.26 6.77
C SER A 77 9.30 24.13 6.40
N ILE A 78 8.53 23.75 5.40
CA ILE A 78 7.31 24.47 4.98
C ILE A 78 6.23 24.39 6.06
N SER A 79 6.05 23.21 6.67
CA SER A 79 5.02 23.02 7.72
C SER A 79 5.33 23.82 9.00
N LEU A 80 6.60 24.11 9.29
CA LEU A 80 7.03 24.88 10.46
C LEU A 80 7.25 26.37 10.15
N ASP A 81 7.13 26.78 8.88
CA ASP A 81 7.27 28.19 8.50
C ASP A 81 6.11 29.02 9.09
N SER A 82 6.45 30.09 9.80
CA SER A 82 5.46 31.01 10.38
C SER A 82 4.69 31.80 9.31
N ASN A 83 5.27 31.98 8.13
CA ASN A 83 4.65 32.68 7.03
C ASN A 83 3.72 31.74 6.26
N THR A 84 2.55 32.21 5.87
CA THR A 84 1.63 31.48 4.99
C THR A 84 2.16 31.54 3.57
N LEU A 85 2.43 30.36 2.99
CA LEU A 85 2.94 30.21 1.64
C LEU A 85 1.81 29.87 0.66
N SER A 86 1.93 30.36 -0.57
CA SER A 86 1.00 30.03 -1.65
C SER A 86 1.24 28.60 -2.20
N GLU A 87 0.24 28.06 -2.90
CA GLU A 87 0.37 26.74 -3.56
C GLU A 87 1.53 26.69 -4.54
N GLU A 88 1.77 27.79 -5.28
CA GLU A 88 2.85 27.89 -6.27
C GLU A 88 4.23 27.88 -5.59
N GLU A 89 4.39 28.67 -4.53
CA GLU A 89 5.64 28.70 -3.76
C GLU A 89 5.97 27.35 -3.11
N ILE A 90 4.95 26.67 -2.57
CA ILE A 90 5.12 25.32 -1.99
C ILE A 90 5.49 24.31 -3.08
N ALA A 91 4.83 24.36 -4.23
CA ALA A 91 5.14 23.46 -5.35
C ALA A 91 6.57 23.68 -5.88
N ASP A 92 7.02 24.94 -5.96
CA ASP A 92 8.38 25.28 -6.40
C ASP A 92 9.44 24.82 -5.38
N ARG A 93 9.24 25.05 -4.08
CA ARG A 93 10.15 24.56 -3.02
C ARG A 93 10.24 23.03 -3.03
N LEU A 94 9.12 22.35 -3.19
CA LEU A 94 9.09 20.88 -3.27
C LEU A 94 9.57 20.33 -4.62
N GLN A 95 9.91 21.18 -5.57
CA GLN A 95 10.24 20.80 -6.95
C GLN A 95 9.21 19.82 -7.53
N TYR A 96 7.93 20.12 -7.27
CA TYR A 96 6.82 19.29 -7.65
C TYR A 96 6.06 19.84 -8.84
N ASP A 97 6.02 19.07 -9.91
CA ASP A 97 5.28 19.43 -11.12
C ASP A 97 3.79 19.12 -10.94
N THR A 98 2.98 20.12 -10.62
CA THR A 98 1.53 20.01 -10.39
C THR A 98 0.77 19.48 -11.61
N LYS A 99 1.35 19.56 -12.81
CA LYS A 99 0.76 19.02 -14.06
C LYS A 99 0.91 17.51 -14.17
N LYS A 100 1.89 16.92 -13.49
CA LYS A 100 2.07 15.47 -13.44
C LYS A 100 1.21 14.85 -12.37
N ARG A 101 0.40 13.84 -12.77
CA ARG A 101 -0.34 13.04 -11.78
C ARG A 101 0.63 12.14 -11.02
N PRO A 102 0.74 12.28 -9.70
CA PRO A 102 1.61 11.44 -8.90
C PRO A 102 1.09 10.00 -8.89
N LYS A 103 2.01 9.07 -8.76
CA LYS A 103 1.66 7.64 -8.68
C LYS A 103 0.98 7.36 -7.33
N PRO A 104 -0.05 6.50 -7.27
CA PRO A 104 -0.75 6.18 -6.01
C PRO A 104 0.19 5.73 -4.87
N ASN A 105 1.23 4.97 -5.19
CA ASN A 105 2.23 4.54 -4.21
C ASN A 105 3.08 5.70 -3.67
N GLU A 106 3.36 6.70 -4.48
CA GLU A 106 4.11 7.91 -4.07
C GLU A 106 3.24 8.77 -3.17
N LEU A 107 1.97 9.00 -3.53
CA LEU A 107 1.01 9.72 -2.69
C LEU A 107 0.82 9.06 -1.32
N ARG A 108 0.76 7.74 -1.28
CA ARG A 108 0.67 7.02 -0.01
C ARG A 108 1.87 7.29 0.89
N ILE A 109 3.08 7.31 0.31
CA ILE A 109 4.31 7.62 1.06
C ILE A 109 4.29 9.08 1.52
N ILE A 110 3.96 10.03 0.64
CA ILE A 110 3.86 11.45 0.99
C ILE A 110 2.85 11.67 2.12
N THR A 111 1.69 11.01 2.07
CA THR A 111 0.70 11.09 3.14
C THR A 111 1.24 10.54 4.47
N GLN A 112 2.04 9.46 4.43
CA GLN A 112 2.69 8.92 5.61
C GLN A 112 3.74 9.88 6.18
N LEU A 113 4.53 10.53 5.33
CA LEU A 113 5.50 11.54 5.76
C LEU A 113 4.81 12.75 6.41
N LEU A 114 3.70 13.22 5.84
CA LEU A 114 2.90 14.27 6.47
C LEU A 114 2.35 13.85 7.83
N THR A 115 1.86 12.62 7.96
CA THR A 115 1.42 12.08 9.26
C THR A 115 2.56 12.07 10.27
N GLU A 116 3.77 11.68 9.85
CA GLU A 116 4.95 11.64 10.70
C GLU A 116 5.36 13.05 11.15
N ILE A 117 5.42 14.02 10.23
CA ILE A 117 5.70 15.42 10.56
C ILE A 117 4.67 15.94 11.59
N LYS A 118 3.38 15.67 11.38
CA LYS A 118 2.33 16.11 12.29
C LYS A 118 2.45 15.48 13.68
N SER A 119 2.76 14.19 13.74
CA SER A 119 2.89 13.49 15.03
C SER A 119 4.10 13.94 15.86
N VAL A 120 5.15 14.43 15.21
CA VAL A 120 6.39 14.87 15.89
C VAL A 120 6.34 16.35 16.27
N HIS A 121 5.65 17.18 15.49
CA HIS A 121 5.66 18.64 15.61
C HIS A 121 4.27 19.24 15.76
N GLU A 122 3.33 18.54 16.42
CA GLU A 122 1.90 18.89 16.48
C GLU A 122 1.66 20.33 16.93
N ASP A 123 2.40 20.81 17.93
CA ASP A 123 2.25 22.16 18.51
C ASP A 123 2.93 23.28 17.71
N GLU A 124 3.84 22.93 16.80
CA GLU A 124 4.66 23.90 16.05
C GLU A 124 4.20 24.08 14.60
N ILE A 125 3.24 23.27 14.14
CA ILE A 125 2.80 23.25 12.74
C ILE A 125 1.94 24.48 12.42
N ASN A 126 2.30 25.16 11.33
CA ASN A 126 1.42 26.08 10.64
C ASN A 126 0.35 25.29 9.87
N GLU A 127 -0.86 25.21 10.41
CA GLU A 127 -1.94 24.40 9.86
C GLU A 127 -2.32 24.83 8.42
N LEU A 128 -2.19 26.13 8.08
CA LEU A 128 -2.46 26.63 6.72
C LEU A 128 -1.45 26.05 5.71
N ASN A 129 -0.16 26.13 6.01
CA ASN A 129 0.86 25.56 5.15
C ASN A 129 0.72 24.04 5.02
N TYR A 130 0.39 23.36 6.12
CA TYR A 130 0.16 21.94 6.15
C TYR A 130 -1.03 21.52 5.25
N GLN A 131 -2.13 22.27 5.28
CA GLN A 131 -3.29 22.06 4.40
C GLN A 131 -2.93 22.38 2.93
N THR A 132 -2.16 23.43 2.69
CA THR A 132 -1.72 23.78 1.34
C THR A 132 -0.84 22.68 0.73
N ILE A 133 0.06 22.05 1.52
CA ILE A 133 0.81 20.87 1.06
C ILE A 133 -0.13 19.73 0.64
N GLN A 134 -1.20 19.48 1.42
CA GLN A 134 -2.18 18.44 1.07
C GLN A 134 -2.89 18.76 -0.25
N THR A 135 -3.19 20.04 -0.52
CA THR A 135 -3.80 20.50 -1.76
C THR A 135 -2.86 20.35 -2.94
N VAL A 136 -1.61 20.78 -2.82
CA VAL A 136 -0.56 20.67 -3.86
C VAL A 136 -0.40 19.21 -4.32
N PHE A 137 -0.35 18.25 -3.39
CA PHE A 137 -0.27 16.84 -3.71
C PHE A 137 -1.62 16.18 -4.04
N GLN A 138 -2.74 16.91 -3.95
CA GLN A 138 -4.09 16.38 -4.15
C GLN A 138 -4.39 15.15 -3.25
N ILE A 139 -3.93 15.17 -2.00
CA ILE A 139 -4.02 14.03 -1.07
C ILE A 139 -5.47 13.68 -0.79
N THR A 140 -6.33 14.66 -0.54
CA THR A 140 -7.77 14.43 -0.32
C THR A 140 -8.40 13.63 -1.45
N ARG A 141 -8.16 14.06 -2.69
CA ARG A 141 -8.69 13.38 -3.89
C ARG A 141 -8.14 11.95 -4.03
N PHE A 142 -6.89 11.75 -3.67
CA PHE A 142 -6.29 10.41 -3.64
C PHE A 142 -6.96 9.51 -2.60
N LEU A 143 -7.16 9.99 -1.37
CA LEU A 143 -7.78 9.22 -0.29
C LEU A 143 -9.25 8.91 -0.59
N GLU A 144 -10.01 9.85 -1.14
CA GLU A 144 -11.38 9.61 -1.60
C GLU A 144 -11.44 8.53 -2.70
N ARG A 145 -10.50 8.55 -3.64
CA ARG A 145 -10.41 7.51 -4.66
C ARG A 145 -10.08 6.14 -4.07
N GLU A 146 -9.16 6.07 -3.11
CA GLU A 146 -8.86 4.83 -2.37
C GLU A 146 -10.08 4.32 -1.60
N LEU A 147 -10.90 5.21 -1.03
CA LEU A 147 -12.16 4.84 -0.37
C LEU A 147 -13.17 4.27 -1.36
N GLN A 148 -13.31 4.86 -2.55
CA GLN A 148 -14.31 4.43 -3.53
C GLN A 148 -13.91 3.11 -4.21
N PHE A 149 -12.68 3.01 -4.69
CA PHE A 149 -12.23 1.95 -5.59
C PHE A 149 -11.18 1.00 -5.00
N GLY A 150 -10.64 1.32 -3.82
CA GLY A 150 -9.62 0.52 -3.17
C GLY A 150 -10.12 -0.83 -2.64
N SER A 151 -9.19 -1.73 -2.36
CA SER A 151 -9.48 -2.95 -1.60
C SER A 151 -9.93 -2.63 -0.18
N LYS A 152 -10.56 -3.59 0.52
CA LYS A 152 -10.94 -3.42 1.94
C LYS A 152 -9.79 -2.86 2.77
N ARG A 153 -8.61 -3.43 2.65
CA ARG A 153 -7.41 -2.98 3.38
C ARG A 153 -7.01 -1.54 3.02
N SER A 154 -7.08 -1.18 1.73
CA SER A 154 -6.81 0.18 1.28
C SER A 154 -7.83 1.18 1.83
N LYS A 155 -9.10 0.81 1.88
CA LYS A 155 -10.18 1.66 2.43
C LYS A 155 -9.96 1.95 3.92
N ILE A 156 -9.68 0.92 4.71
CA ILE A 156 -9.39 1.09 6.15
C ILE A 156 -8.12 1.94 6.34
N GLN A 157 -7.10 1.73 5.53
CA GLN A 157 -5.89 2.54 5.57
C GLN A 157 -6.16 4.00 5.20
N ALA A 158 -6.98 4.27 4.18
CA ALA A 158 -7.36 5.62 3.79
C ALA A 158 -8.13 6.35 4.91
N LEU A 159 -9.07 5.67 5.58
CA LEU A 159 -9.79 6.22 6.74
C LEU A 159 -8.82 6.60 7.87
N LYS A 160 -7.87 5.74 8.21
CA LYS A 160 -6.84 6.02 9.23
C LYS A 160 -5.96 7.21 8.84
N LEU A 161 -5.55 7.30 7.58
CA LEU A 161 -4.76 8.43 7.09
C LEU A 161 -5.53 9.74 7.13
N ILE A 162 -6.82 9.74 6.76
CA ILE A 162 -7.69 10.92 6.88
C ILE A 162 -7.73 11.44 8.32
N GLN A 163 -7.84 10.54 9.30
CA GLN A 163 -7.81 10.91 10.72
C GLN A 163 -6.47 11.51 11.13
N SER A 164 -5.36 10.84 10.76
CA SER A 164 -4.02 11.22 11.22
C SER A 164 -3.51 12.54 10.63
N ILE A 165 -3.95 12.90 9.41
CA ILE A 165 -3.58 14.19 8.79
C ILE A 165 -4.56 15.30 9.08
N ASN A 166 -5.65 15.06 9.83
CA ASN A 166 -6.83 15.94 9.91
C ASN A 166 -7.31 16.34 8.51
N GLY A 167 -7.19 15.40 7.58
CA GLY A 167 -7.53 15.65 6.19
C GLY A 167 -9.02 15.78 5.99
N TYR A 168 -9.40 16.63 5.04
CA TYR A 168 -10.79 16.76 4.64
C TYR A 168 -11.16 15.56 3.77
N ALA A 169 -12.24 14.90 4.08
CA ALA A 169 -12.87 13.94 3.17
C ALA A 169 -14.30 14.37 2.93
N SER A 170 -14.76 14.24 1.69
CA SER A 170 -16.16 14.56 1.36
C SER A 170 -17.10 13.74 2.22
N GLU A 171 -17.99 14.40 2.94
CA GLU A 171 -19.02 13.76 3.76
C GLU A 171 -19.82 12.73 2.94
N ALA A 172 -20.14 13.06 1.70
CA ALA A 172 -20.86 12.17 0.79
C ALA A 172 -20.12 10.84 0.53
N VAL A 173 -18.79 10.82 0.60
CA VAL A 173 -17.98 9.60 0.47
C VAL A 173 -18.02 8.81 1.76
N LEU A 174 -17.87 9.45 2.92
CA LEU A 174 -17.86 8.80 4.23
C LEU A 174 -19.21 8.18 4.59
N VAL A 175 -20.32 8.90 4.34
CA VAL A 175 -21.69 8.43 4.64
C VAL A 175 -21.99 7.08 4.03
N ARG A 176 -21.47 6.78 2.85
CA ARG A 176 -21.64 5.46 2.20
C ARG A 176 -21.09 4.30 3.02
N PHE A 177 -20.09 4.56 3.87
CA PHE A 177 -19.43 3.53 4.67
C PHE A 177 -19.97 3.44 6.09
N LEU A 178 -20.76 4.40 6.57
CA LEU A 178 -21.34 4.42 7.92
C LEU A 178 -22.27 3.22 8.18
N TYR A 179 -22.88 2.71 7.13
CA TYR A 179 -23.79 1.57 7.15
C TYR A 179 -23.26 0.37 6.36
N HIS A 180 -21.95 0.32 6.14
CA HIS A 180 -21.34 -0.76 5.38
C HIS A 180 -21.54 -2.13 6.07
N ARG A 181 -21.75 -3.20 5.28
CA ARG A 181 -22.00 -4.55 5.80
C ARG A 181 -20.85 -5.08 6.67
N GLU A 182 -19.62 -4.77 6.31
CA GLU A 182 -18.44 -5.19 7.07
C GLU A 182 -18.25 -4.32 8.30
N LEU A 183 -18.23 -4.96 9.48
CA LEU A 183 -18.13 -4.32 10.78
C LEU A 183 -16.90 -3.42 10.93
N GLU A 184 -15.73 -3.93 10.51
CA GLU A 184 -14.47 -3.21 10.65
C GLU A 184 -14.44 -1.92 9.83
N LEU A 185 -14.91 -1.97 8.58
CA LEU A 185 -14.97 -0.79 7.70
C LEU A 185 -16.03 0.22 8.21
N ARG A 186 -17.17 -0.29 8.64
CA ARG A 186 -18.25 0.54 9.24
C ARG A 186 -17.76 1.26 10.49
N ASN A 187 -17.13 0.56 11.41
CA ASN A 187 -16.64 1.16 12.65
C ASN A 187 -15.53 2.19 12.37
N SER A 188 -14.60 1.87 11.48
CA SER A 188 -13.57 2.83 11.07
C SER A 188 -14.16 4.08 10.42
N ALA A 189 -15.18 3.93 9.57
CA ALA A 189 -15.85 5.06 8.93
C ALA A 189 -16.63 5.93 9.94
N ARG A 190 -17.37 5.31 10.87
CA ARG A 190 -18.07 6.02 11.94
C ARG A 190 -17.11 6.81 12.83
N TYR A 191 -16.01 6.19 13.22
CA TYR A 191 -14.98 6.87 14.00
C TYR A 191 -14.37 8.06 13.23
N THR A 192 -14.04 7.88 11.94
CA THR A 192 -13.54 8.97 11.08
C THR A 192 -14.56 10.10 10.95
N TYR A 193 -15.83 9.77 10.75
CA TYR A 193 -16.89 10.74 10.63
C TYR A 193 -17.07 11.57 11.92
N MET A 194 -17.09 10.92 13.09
CA MET A 194 -17.16 11.60 14.38
C MET A 194 -15.95 12.52 14.60
N TRP A 195 -14.77 12.05 14.22
CA TRP A 195 -13.53 12.83 14.35
C TRP A 195 -13.55 14.10 13.49
N LEU A 196 -14.01 14.01 12.24
CA LEU A 196 -14.03 15.15 11.31
C LEU A 196 -15.21 16.10 11.52
N SER A 197 -16.39 15.58 11.88
CA SER A 197 -17.62 16.37 11.93
C SER A 197 -17.79 17.17 13.22
N GLN A 198 -16.98 16.92 14.24
CA GLN A 198 -17.20 17.44 15.60
C GLN A 198 -18.66 17.27 16.09
N GLY A 199 -19.38 16.36 15.43
CA GLY A 199 -20.80 16.12 15.63
C GLY A 199 -21.08 15.25 16.84
N ASP A 200 -22.37 15.07 17.14
CA ASP A 200 -22.84 14.22 18.21
C ASP A 200 -22.34 12.79 18.04
N PRO A 201 -21.46 12.29 18.95
CA PRO A 201 -20.93 10.93 18.86
C PRO A 201 -22.01 9.85 19.03
N PHE A 202 -23.15 10.19 19.61
CA PHE A 202 -24.25 9.26 19.86
C PHE A 202 -25.17 9.03 18.66
N ARG A 203 -25.08 9.84 17.61
CA ARG A 203 -25.89 9.70 16.38
C ARG A 203 -25.91 8.31 15.75
N PHE A 204 -24.93 7.45 16.07
CA PHE A 204 -24.82 6.11 15.48
C PHE A 204 -25.14 4.98 16.46
N PHE A 205 -25.60 5.31 17.65
CA PHE A 205 -25.94 4.33 18.68
C PHE A 205 -27.46 4.13 18.83
N ASP A 206 -28.25 4.90 18.10
CA ASP A 206 -29.68 4.71 17.92
C ASP A 206 -29.92 3.75 16.76
#